data_8def9d054a833cb23ccea658b34ea2a6
#
_entry.id   8def9d054a833cb23ccea658b34ea2a6
#
_cell.length_a   1.000
_cell.length_b   1.000
_cell.length_c   1.000
_cell.angle_alpha   90.00
_cell.angle_beta   90.00
_cell.angle_gamma   90.00
#
_symmetry.space_group_name_H-M   'P 1'
#
loop_
_entity.id
_entity.type
_entity.pdbx_description
1 polymer ?
#
loop_
_entity_poly.entity_id
_entity_poly.type
_entity_poly.pdbx_seq_one_letter_code
_entity_poly.pdbx_strand_id
1 'polypeptide(L)'
;MKHSEKYSSFYRLRVNPWVSMFIAFLILLVISPLITQGIFTLYPSVSAGDYPLFSSARLLLPSALTITGILVWARTMDKLSLKDLGLTQKKVFVSWVIGSLCGAGLIAVVLAGLILLGAAHLSWGGVSSAASILLGALVYAVRGLSEEIVFRGYLLNVMSSRWGMVAGILVNSVLFAAAHIFNVGFSIVAFINLFLVGTVLASLYWLSANVWLVSAVHAAWNFTLGIILGGAVSGTTQPVHLLTLHTEQGNWLITGGSFGIEGSLSCFIVLVAVRAVLWRRVVHRYSITSPFPQR
;
A
#
# COMPACT_ATOMS: atom_id res chain seq x y z
N MET A 1 -15.76 -16.46 12.66
CA MET A 1 -16.79 -15.51 12.21
C MET A 1 -17.10 -15.83 10.75
N LYS A 2 -18.36 -16.10 10.41
CA LYS A 2 -18.76 -16.36 9.02
C LYS A 2 -18.55 -15.07 8.19
N HIS A 3 -18.09 -15.18 6.94
CA HIS A 3 -17.85 -14.03 6.07
C HIS A 3 -19.05 -13.09 5.94
N SER A 4 -20.28 -13.64 5.99
CA SER A 4 -21.53 -12.90 5.96
C SER A 4 -21.69 -11.91 7.14
N GLU A 5 -21.18 -12.24 8.32
CA GLU A 5 -21.24 -11.36 9.49
C GLU A 5 -20.26 -10.19 9.40
N LYS A 6 -19.11 -10.38 8.73
CA LYS A 6 -18.08 -9.33 8.60
C LYS A 6 -18.55 -8.13 7.77
N TYR A 7 -19.35 -8.38 6.71
CA TYR A 7 -19.82 -7.32 5.81
C TYR A 7 -21.19 -6.77 6.19
N SER A 8 -21.84 -7.32 7.23
CA SER A 8 -23.17 -6.88 7.66
C SER A 8 -23.22 -5.39 7.99
N SER A 9 -22.15 -4.85 8.60
CA SER A 9 -22.05 -3.42 8.93
C SER A 9 -21.97 -2.54 7.67
N PHE A 10 -21.25 -2.98 6.63
CA PHE A 10 -21.11 -2.23 5.38
C PHE A 10 -22.35 -2.28 4.49
N TYR A 11 -23.24 -3.29 4.64
CA TYR A 11 -24.55 -3.28 3.99
C TYR A 11 -25.51 -2.24 4.59
N ARG A 12 -25.23 -1.77 5.82
CA ARG A 12 -26.05 -0.82 6.56
C ARG A 12 -25.39 0.57 6.66
N LEU A 13 -24.54 0.93 5.70
CA LEU A 13 -23.94 2.28 5.67
C LEU A 13 -25.04 3.33 5.71
N ARG A 14 -24.85 4.34 6.57
CA ARG A 14 -25.80 5.46 6.71
C ARG A 14 -25.65 6.46 5.59
N VAL A 15 -24.45 6.64 5.09
CA VAL A 15 -24.14 7.54 3.99
C VAL A 15 -24.18 6.77 2.66
N ASN A 16 -24.55 7.46 1.59
CA ASN A 16 -24.48 6.88 0.25
C ASN A 16 -23.03 6.43 -0.04
N PRO A 17 -22.80 5.19 -0.48
CA PRO A 17 -21.47 4.65 -0.73
C PRO A 17 -20.62 5.47 -1.70
N TRP A 18 -21.23 6.10 -2.71
CA TRP A 18 -20.51 6.99 -3.62
C TRP A 18 -19.96 8.22 -2.90
N VAL A 19 -20.76 8.80 -1.98
CA VAL A 19 -20.31 9.92 -1.13
C VAL A 19 -19.19 9.45 -0.21
N SER A 20 -19.35 8.30 0.43
CA SER A 20 -18.32 7.73 1.32
C SER A 20 -17.01 7.47 0.57
N MET A 21 -17.08 6.92 -0.65
CA MET A 21 -15.89 6.73 -1.50
C MET A 21 -15.26 8.06 -1.90
N PHE A 22 -16.05 9.03 -2.33
CA PHE A 22 -15.56 10.37 -2.71
C PHE A 22 -14.86 11.06 -1.52
N ILE A 23 -15.45 11.04 -0.34
CA ILE A 23 -14.85 11.63 0.88
C ILE A 23 -13.55 10.92 1.25
N ALA A 24 -13.47 9.59 1.14
CA ALA A 24 -12.23 8.86 1.42
C ALA A 24 -11.09 9.30 0.49
N PHE A 25 -11.37 9.46 -0.81
CA PHE A 25 -10.39 9.99 -1.77
C PHE A 25 -10.06 11.45 -1.51
N LEU A 26 -11.05 12.26 -1.18
CA LEU A 26 -10.83 13.67 -0.84
C LEU A 26 -9.92 13.83 0.38
N ILE A 27 -10.10 13.01 1.42
CA ILE A 27 -9.22 13.00 2.60
C ILE A 27 -7.80 12.57 2.21
N LEU A 28 -7.64 11.48 1.46
CA LEU A 28 -6.34 10.93 1.11
C LEU A 28 -5.55 11.85 0.18
N LEU A 29 -6.16 12.30 -0.92
CA LEU A 29 -5.45 12.95 -2.02
C LEU A 29 -5.46 14.47 -1.97
N VAL A 30 -6.35 15.07 -1.18
CA VAL A 30 -6.52 16.54 -1.17
C VAL A 30 -6.38 17.11 0.24
N ILE A 31 -7.24 16.74 1.17
CA ILE A 31 -7.31 17.39 2.48
C ILE A 31 -6.02 17.20 3.27
N SER A 32 -5.56 15.95 3.41
CA SER A 32 -4.36 15.64 4.19
C SER A 32 -3.09 16.26 3.60
N PRO A 33 -2.83 16.20 2.28
CA PRO A 33 -1.71 16.90 1.66
C PRO A 33 -1.80 18.44 1.78
N LEU A 34 -2.98 19.04 1.57
CA LEU A 34 -3.15 20.50 1.66
C LEU A 34 -2.92 21.03 3.08
N ILE A 35 -3.47 20.36 4.10
CA ILE A 35 -3.22 20.72 5.50
C ILE A 35 -1.72 20.62 5.80
N THR A 36 -1.08 19.55 5.37
CA THR A 36 0.37 19.36 5.54
C THR A 36 1.15 20.48 4.88
N GLN A 37 0.86 20.77 3.60
CA GLN A 37 1.52 21.85 2.88
C GLN A 37 1.30 23.21 3.57
N GLY A 38 0.10 23.51 4.03
CA GLY A 38 -0.21 24.74 4.75
C GLY A 38 0.62 24.90 6.03
N ILE A 39 0.72 23.84 6.84
CA ILE A 39 1.54 23.85 8.06
C ILE A 39 3.00 24.14 7.74
N PHE A 40 3.58 23.45 6.74
CA PHE A 40 4.98 23.67 6.37
C PHE A 40 5.25 25.00 5.68
N THR A 41 4.26 25.64 5.09
CA THR A 41 4.34 27.00 4.55
C THR A 41 4.33 28.05 5.66
N LEU A 42 3.51 27.86 6.70
CA LEU A 42 3.44 28.76 7.84
C LEU A 42 4.67 28.71 8.75
N TYR A 43 5.41 27.59 8.72
CA TYR A 43 6.61 27.38 9.54
C TYR A 43 7.85 27.10 8.67
N PRO A 44 8.31 28.05 7.85
CA PRO A 44 9.42 27.83 6.92
C PRO A 44 10.76 27.57 7.61
N SER A 45 10.97 28.07 8.83
CA SER A 45 12.15 27.79 9.64
C SER A 45 12.33 26.30 9.97
N VAL A 46 11.22 25.58 10.03
CA VAL A 46 11.20 24.12 10.16
C VAL A 46 11.51 23.45 8.82
N SER A 47 11.35 24.16 7.67
CA SER A 47 11.63 23.63 6.32
C SER A 47 13.10 23.75 5.87
N ALA A 48 13.89 24.59 6.51
CA ALA A 48 15.26 24.92 6.11
C ALA A 48 16.33 24.03 6.73
N GLY A 49 15.96 23.06 7.57
CA GLY A 49 16.91 22.14 8.19
C GLY A 49 17.08 20.85 7.39
N ASP A 50 18.30 20.50 7.05
CA ASP A 50 18.71 19.20 6.46
C ASP A 50 18.51 18.02 7.42
N TYR A 51 17.56 18.09 8.33
CA TYR A 51 17.37 17.08 9.35
C TYR A 51 16.48 15.93 8.83
N PRO A 52 16.94 14.68 8.95
CA PRO A 52 16.14 13.49 8.58
C PRO A 52 14.77 13.44 9.27
N LEU A 53 14.67 13.99 10.48
CA LEU A 53 13.43 14.08 11.24
C LEU A 53 12.40 14.96 10.53
N PHE A 54 12.83 16.03 9.89
CA PHE A 54 11.93 16.97 9.24
C PHE A 54 11.38 16.46 7.92
N SER A 55 12.23 15.87 7.08
CA SER A 55 11.77 15.20 5.84
C SER A 55 10.79 14.07 6.18
N SER A 56 11.02 13.38 7.29
CA SER A 56 10.12 12.34 7.80
C SER A 56 8.78 12.89 8.28
N ALA A 57 8.76 14.05 8.94
CA ALA A 57 7.52 14.69 9.37
C ALA A 57 6.62 15.08 8.18
N ARG A 58 7.20 15.50 7.06
CA ARG A 58 6.46 15.78 5.80
C ARG A 58 5.75 14.55 5.23
N LEU A 59 6.26 13.35 5.49
CA LEU A 59 5.67 12.09 5.06
C LEU A 59 4.71 11.50 6.10
N LEU A 60 5.01 11.70 7.38
CA LEU A 60 4.19 11.17 8.49
C LEU A 60 2.89 11.95 8.69
N LEU A 61 2.94 13.28 8.59
CA LEU A 61 1.79 14.12 8.89
C LEU A 61 0.59 13.86 7.97
N PRO A 62 0.73 13.82 6.62
CA PRO A 62 -0.41 13.52 5.76
C PRO A 62 -0.96 12.12 6.01
N SER A 63 -0.10 11.14 6.31
CA SER A 63 -0.51 9.77 6.64
C SER A 63 -1.31 9.73 7.95
N ALA A 64 -0.86 10.43 8.99
CA ALA A 64 -1.58 10.53 10.27
C ALA A 64 -2.93 11.24 10.12
N LEU A 65 -2.97 12.33 9.34
CA LEU A 65 -4.21 13.05 9.03
C LEU A 65 -5.19 12.16 8.25
N THR A 66 -4.69 11.39 7.28
CA THR A 66 -5.51 10.44 6.51
C THR A 66 -6.10 9.36 7.43
N ILE A 67 -5.27 8.73 8.28
CA ILE A 67 -5.75 7.73 9.25
C ILE A 67 -6.84 8.34 10.12
N THR A 68 -6.57 9.48 10.74
CA THR A 68 -7.51 10.16 11.63
C THR A 68 -8.81 10.52 10.90
N GLY A 69 -8.71 11.13 9.72
CA GLY A 69 -9.87 11.53 8.92
C GLY A 69 -10.78 10.36 8.55
N ILE A 70 -10.19 9.25 8.08
CA ILE A 70 -10.95 8.05 7.73
C ILE A 70 -11.58 7.39 8.97
N LEU A 71 -10.85 7.29 10.08
CA LEU A 71 -11.39 6.71 11.31
C LEU A 71 -12.53 7.56 11.89
N VAL A 72 -12.38 8.89 11.89
CA VAL A 72 -13.44 9.82 12.31
C VAL A 72 -14.65 9.68 11.39
N TRP A 73 -14.47 9.72 10.07
CA TRP A 73 -15.57 9.54 9.11
C TRP A 73 -16.30 8.22 9.32
N ALA A 74 -15.56 7.11 9.30
CA ALA A 74 -16.13 5.78 9.46
C ALA A 74 -16.90 5.63 10.79
N ARG A 75 -16.39 6.22 11.88
CA ARG A 75 -16.99 6.13 13.20
C ARG A 75 -18.21 7.03 13.36
N THR A 76 -18.15 8.27 12.87
CA THR A 76 -19.19 9.26 13.08
C THR A 76 -20.31 9.18 12.06
N MET A 77 -19.97 9.03 10.77
CA MET A 77 -20.93 9.04 9.67
C MET A 77 -21.47 7.65 9.38
N ASP A 78 -20.62 6.65 9.17
CA ASP A 78 -21.01 5.29 8.80
C ASP A 78 -21.26 4.37 10.01
N LYS A 79 -20.88 4.81 11.23
CA LYS A 79 -21.01 4.05 12.49
C LYS A 79 -20.27 2.71 12.49
N LEU A 80 -19.18 2.63 11.75
CA LEU A 80 -18.32 1.46 11.70
C LEU A 80 -17.38 1.41 12.91
N SER A 81 -17.10 0.20 13.38
CA SER A 81 -16.11 -0.06 14.42
C SER A 81 -14.72 -0.28 13.82
N LEU A 82 -13.66 -0.19 14.64
CA LEU A 82 -12.31 -0.53 14.22
C LEU A 82 -12.20 -1.99 13.74
N LYS A 83 -13.01 -2.88 14.31
CA LYS A 83 -13.08 -4.29 13.88
C LYS A 83 -13.66 -4.44 12.47
N ASP A 84 -14.66 -3.63 12.11
CA ASP A 84 -15.23 -3.63 10.77
C ASP A 84 -14.18 -3.24 9.74
N LEU A 85 -13.31 -2.29 10.08
CA LEU A 85 -12.19 -1.87 9.24
C LEU A 85 -11.01 -2.87 9.23
N GLY A 86 -11.07 -3.98 9.96
CA GLY A 86 -9.99 -4.97 10.04
C GLY A 86 -8.86 -4.58 11.00
N LEU A 87 -9.04 -3.53 11.82
CA LEU A 87 -8.11 -3.06 12.85
C LEU A 87 -8.36 -3.82 14.16
N THR A 88 -8.17 -5.14 14.14
CA THR A 88 -8.33 -5.97 15.34
C THR A 88 -7.04 -5.95 16.17
N GLN A 89 -7.14 -5.91 17.49
CA GLN A 89 -5.96 -5.92 18.37
C GLN A 89 -5.30 -7.32 18.52
N LYS A 90 -5.95 -8.37 18.00
CA LYS A 90 -5.43 -9.74 18.12
C LYS A 90 -4.30 -9.95 17.10
N LYS A 91 -3.15 -10.45 17.60
CA LYS A 91 -2.00 -10.87 16.78
C LYS A 91 -1.35 -9.75 15.95
N VAL A 92 -1.41 -8.49 16.40
CA VAL A 92 -0.79 -7.35 15.68
C VAL A 92 0.69 -7.61 15.43
N PHE A 93 1.44 -7.96 16.48
CA PHE A 93 2.88 -8.25 16.37
C PHE A 93 3.17 -9.39 15.37
N VAL A 94 2.46 -10.51 15.47
CA VAL A 94 2.64 -11.65 14.55
C VAL A 94 2.30 -11.25 13.11
N SER A 95 1.26 -10.44 12.93
CA SER A 95 0.88 -9.92 11.61
C SER A 95 1.97 -9.03 11.01
N TRP A 96 2.60 -8.17 11.82
CA TRP A 96 3.72 -7.35 11.39
C TRP A 96 4.94 -8.20 11.03
N VAL A 97 5.30 -9.19 11.82
CA VAL A 97 6.44 -10.07 11.53
C VAL A 97 6.21 -10.84 10.23
N ILE A 98 5.07 -11.53 10.10
CA ILE A 98 4.77 -12.32 8.89
C ILE A 98 4.64 -11.42 7.66
N GLY A 99 3.92 -10.31 7.79
CA GLY A 99 3.74 -9.37 6.68
C GLY A 99 5.06 -8.76 6.22
N SER A 100 5.93 -8.38 7.16
CA SER A 100 7.25 -7.83 6.83
C SER A 100 8.15 -8.83 6.11
N LEU A 101 8.18 -10.07 6.57
CA LEU A 101 8.92 -11.14 5.88
C LEU A 101 8.39 -11.38 4.47
N CYS A 102 7.06 -11.39 4.29
CA CYS A 102 6.46 -11.52 2.96
C CYS A 102 6.79 -10.34 2.05
N GLY A 103 6.63 -9.10 2.52
CA GLY A 103 6.90 -7.90 1.71
C GLY A 103 8.36 -7.79 1.29
N ALA A 104 9.28 -7.96 2.25
CA ALA A 104 10.73 -7.97 1.98
C ALA A 104 11.12 -9.13 1.06
N GLY A 105 10.56 -10.32 1.26
CA GLY A 105 10.83 -11.48 0.42
C GLY A 105 10.37 -11.28 -1.02
N LEU A 106 9.19 -10.69 -1.23
CA LEU A 106 8.68 -10.42 -2.57
C LEU A 106 9.55 -9.45 -3.35
N ILE A 107 9.99 -8.34 -2.74
CA ILE A 107 10.87 -7.39 -3.41
C ILE A 107 12.28 -7.98 -3.66
N ALA A 108 12.75 -8.83 -2.75
CA ALA A 108 14.00 -9.57 -2.95
C ALA A 108 13.92 -10.52 -4.16
N VAL A 109 12.79 -11.19 -4.38
CA VAL A 109 12.58 -12.04 -5.58
C VAL A 109 12.53 -11.21 -6.86
N VAL A 110 11.86 -10.03 -6.83
CA VAL A 110 11.86 -9.10 -7.98
C VAL A 110 13.29 -8.67 -8.33
N LEU A 111 14.06 -8.26 -7.32
CA LEU A 111 15.45 -7.85 -7.51
C LEU A 111 16.33 -8.99 -8.01
N ALA A 112 16.19 -10.20 -7.44
CA ALA A 112 16.94 -11.36 -7.87
C ALA A 112 16.70 -11.66 -9.37
N GLY A 113 15.45 -11.54 -9.83
CA GLY A 113 15.13 -11.68 -11.26
C GLY A 113 15.87 -10.67 -12.13
N LEU A 114 15.98 -9.40 -11.70
CA LEU A 114 16.71 -8.36 -12.44
C LEU A 114 18.24 -8.60 -12.42
N ILE A 115 18.79 -9.03 -11.30
CA ILE A 115 20.21 -9.36 -11.19
C ILE A 115 20.57 -10.57 -12.09
N LEU A 116 19.74 -11.61 -12.11
CA LEU A 116 19.94 -12.78 -12.97
C LEU A 116 19.88 -12.43 -14.46
N LEU A 117 19.12 -11.40 -14.82
CA LEU A 117 19.07 -10.87 -16.19
C LEU A 117 20.22 -9.89 -16.50
N GLY A 118 21.11 -9.61 -15.57
CA GLY A 118 22.15 -8.59 -15.71
C GLY A 118 21.60 -7.16 -15.80
N ALA A 119 20.34 -6.95 -15.44
CA ALA A 119 19.66 -5.67 -15.57
C ALA A 119 19.74 -4.77 -14.32
N ALA A 120 20.28 -5.31 -13.22
CA ALA A 120 20.49 -4.57 -11.98
C ALA A 120 21.69 -5.12 -11.19
N HIS A 121 22.33 -4.24 -10.41
CA HIS A 121 23.33 -4.63 -9.42
C HIS A 121 23.23 -3.74 -8.18
N LEU A 122 23.78 -4.22 -7.06
CA LEU A 122 23.85 -3.49 -5.82
C LEU A 122 25.28 -3.06 -5.55
N SER A 123 25.47 -1.84 -5.07
CA SER A 123 26.72 -1.38 -4.49
C SER A 123 26.53 -0.95 -3.04
N TRP A 124 27.61 -1.02 -2.28
CA TRP A 124 27.65 -0.41 -0.95
C TRP A 124 27.83 1.09 -1.11
N GLY A 125 27.01 1.91 -0.50
CA GLY A 125 27.16 3.34 -0.74
C GLY A 125 26.15 4.24 -0.03
N GLY A 126 25.34 3.69 0.84
CA GLY A 126 24.39 4.51 1.60
C GLY A 126 25.06 5.11 2.84
N VAL A 127 24.91 6.43 3.03
CA VAL A 127 25.19 7.05 4.32
C VAL A 127 23.93 6.98 5.16
N SER A 128 23.84 6.01 6.04
CA SER A 128 22.68 5.92 6.94
C SER A 128 23.12 5.63 8.36
N SER A 129 22.65 6.47 9.29
CA SER A 129 22.71 6.14 10.71
C SER A 129 21.61 5.13 11.06
N ALA A 130 21.80 4.36 12.12
CA ALA A 130 20.76 3.48 12.65
C ALA A 130 19.45 4.25 12.93
N ALA A 131 19.56 5.48 13.44
CA ALA A 131 18.41 6.36 13.68
C ALA A 131 17.65 6.69 12.38
N SER A 132 18.36 6.97 11.28
CA SER A 132 17.72 7.25 9.97
C SER A 132 17.01 6.02 9.39
N ILE A 133 17.60 4.83 9.57
CA ILE A 133 16.95 3.56 9.15
C ILE A 133 15.69 3.31 9.96
N LEU A 134 15.74 3.46 11.28
CA LEU A 134 14.57 3.29 12.15
C LEU A 134 13.46 4.30 11.84
N LEU A 135 13.84 5.55 11.57
CA LEU A 135 12.90 6.59 11.18
C LEU A 135 12.26 6.28 9.82
N GLY A 136 13.05 5.80 8.85
CA GLY A 136 12.53 5.30 7.57
C GLY A 136 11.55 4.14 7.74
N ALA A 137 11.84 3.20 8.64
CA ALA A 137 10.93 2.11 8.96
C ALA A 137 9.60 2.62 9.54
N LEU A 138 9.64 3.60 10.46
CA LEU A 138 8.46 4.23 11.01
C LEU A 138 7.64 4.95 9.92
N VAL A 139 8.31 5.72 9.05
CA VAL A 139 7.66 6.43 7.94
C VAL A 139 6.90 5.46 7.04
N TYR A 140 7.56 4.41 6.57
CA TYR A 140 6.92 3.42 5.71
C TYR A 140 5.84 2.60 6.42
N ALA A 141 6.01 2.33 7.72
CA ALA A 141 4.99 1.66 8.51
C ALA A 141 3.70 2.50 8.60
N VAL A 142 3.82 3.79 8.94
CA VAL A 142 2.65 4.69 9.07
C VAL A 142 2.04 4.98 7.70
N ARG A 143 2.84 5.19 6.66
CA ARG A 143 2.36 5.42 5.29
C ARG A 143 1.63 4.19 4.75
N GLY A 144 2.23 3.00 4.82
CA GLY A 144 1.59 1.76 4.39
C GLY A 144 0.30 1.48 5.18
N LEU A 145 0.29 1.75 6.50
CA LEU A 145 -0.92 1.62 7.31
C LEU A 145 -2.02 2.59 6.85
N SER A 146 -1.68 3.85 6.54
CA SER A 146 -2.67 4.84 6.11
C SER A 146 -3.33 4.44 4.79
N GLU A 147 -2.55 4.02 3.81
CA GLU A 147 -3.06 3.57 2.52
C GLU A 147 -3.91 2.30 2.67
N GLU A 148 -3.48 1.32 3.48
CA GLU A 148 -4.24 0.08 3.67
C GLU A 148 -5.52 0.29 4.50
N ILE A 149 -5.57 1.22 5.43
CA ILE A 149 -6.83 1.60 6.11
C ILE A 149 -7.82 2.17 5.11
N VAL A 150 -7.38 3.07 4.22
CA VAL A 150 -8.24 3.66 3.18
C VAL A 150 -8.70 2.60 2.20
N PHE A 151 -7.75 1.93 1.52
CA PHE A 151 -8.08 1.05 0.40
C PHE A 151 -8.68 -0.28 0.85
N ARG A 152 -8.12 -0.96 1.86
CA ARG A 152 -8.55 -2.31 2.27
C ARG A 152 -9.50 -2.28 3.46
N GLY A 153 -9.21 -1.45 4.45
CA GLY A 153 -10.07 -1.30 5.62
C GLY A 153 -11.42 -0.69 5.29
N TYR A 154 -11.45 0.33 4.44
CA TYR A 154 -12.66 1.09 4.16
C TYR A 154 -13.22 0.85 2.74
N LEU A 155 -12.53 1.34 1.70
CA LEU A 155 -13.03 1.35 0.32
C LEU A 155 -13.37 -0.05 -0.22
N LEU A 156 -12.49 -1.04 -0.04
CA LEU A 156 -12.73 -2.41 -0.50
C LEU A 156 -14.01 -2.99 0.10
N ASN A 157 -14.24 -2.75 1.39
CA ASN A 157 -15.43 -3.25 2.07
C ASN A 157 -16.69 -2.52 1.57
N VAL A 158 -16.65 -1.21 1.37
CA VAL A 158 -17.76 -0.42 0.79
C VAL A 158 -18.10 -0.94 -0.60
N MET A 159 -17.11 -1.10 -1.48
CA MET A 159 -17.31 -1.59 -2.85
C MET A 159 -17.79 -3.03 -2.88
N SER A 160 -17.18 -3.92 -2.08
CA SER A 160 -17.58 -5.33 -2.05
C SER A 160 -18.99 -5.55 -1.51
N SER A 161 -19.47 -4.69 -0.60
CA SER A 161 -20.83 -4.74 -0.10
C SER A 161 -21.88 -4.38 -1.15
N ARG A 162 -21.49 -3.64 -2.21
CA ARG A 162 -22.41 -3.18 -3.26
C ARG A 162 -22.32 -3.98 -4.55
N TRP A 163 -21.12 -4.33 -4.95
CA TRP A 163 -20.85 -4.95 -6.26
C TRP A 163 -20.35 -6.39 -6.14
N GLY A 164 -20.26 -6.91 -4.92
CA GLY A 164 -19.70 -8.23 -4.64
C GLY A 164 -18.16 -8.21 -4.61
N MET A 165 -17.61 -9.30 -4.12
CA MET A 165 -16.17 -9.42 -3.83
C MET A 165 -15.29 -9.18 -5.05
N VAL A 166 -15.59 -9.80 -6.18
CA VAL A 166 -14.73 -9.75 -7.37
C VAL A 166 -14.66 -8.32 -7.90
N ALA A 167 -15.83 -7.70 -8.11
CA ALA A 167 -15.90 -6.32 -8.57
C ALA A 167 -15.25 -5.35 -7.56
N GLY A 168 -15.49 -5.57 -6.25
CA GLY A 168 -14.84 -4.79 -5.19
C GLY A 168 -13.32 -4.86 -5.25
N ILE A 169 -12.74 -6.05 -5.38
CA ILE A 169 -11.29 -6.22 -5.53
C ILE A 169 -10.76 -5.53 -6.78
N LEU A 170 -11.40 -5.72 -7.93
CA LEU A 170 -10.94 -5.16 -9.20
C LEU A 170 -11.01 -3.63 -9.20
N VAL A 171 -12.16 -3.06 -8.85
CA VAL A 171 -12.34 -1.59 -8.83
C VAL A 171 -11.43 -0.94 -7.80
N ASN A 172 -11.32 -1.51 -6.59
CA ASN A 172 -10.39 -1.02 -5.57
C ASN A 172 -8.94 -1.00 -6.06
N SER A 173 -8.53 -2.03 -6.81
CA SER A 173 -7.17 -2.13 -7.34
C SER A 173 -6.90 -1.15 -8.48
N VAL A 174 -7.91 -0.89 -9.34
CA VAL A 174 -7.83 0.18 -10.35
C VAL A 174 -7.66 1.55 -9.69
N LEU A 175 -8.44 1.84 -8.65
CA LEU A 175 -8.37 3.11 -7.92
C LEU A 175 -7.03 3.25 -7.18
N PHE A 176 -6.50 2.15 -6.61
CA PHE A 176 -5.17 2.14 -6.00
C PHE A 176 -4.08 2.49 -7.03
N ALA A 177 -4.11 1.88 -8.20
CA ALA A 177 -3.16 2.18 -9.27
C ALA A 177 -3.33 3.62 -9.80
N ALA A 178 -4.58 4.09 -9.96
CA ALA A 178 -4.88 5.44 -10.41
C ALA A 178 -4.42 6.53 -9.44
N ALA A 179 -4.39 6.25 -8.13
CA ALA A 179 -3.85 7.18 -7.13
C ALA A 179 -2.36 7.52 -7.33
N HIS A 180 -1.64 6.74 -8.14
CA HIS A 180 -0.22 6.93 -8.43
C HIS A 180 0.07 7.56 -9.80
N ILE A 181 -0.97 7.99 -10.54
CA ILE A 181 -0.82 8.45 -11.94
C ILE A 181 0.12 9.67 -12.09
N PHE A 182 0.23 10.48 -11.05
CA PHE A 182 1.09 11.68 -11.03
C PHE A 182 2.51 11.41 -10.50
N ASN A 183 2.83 10.15 -10.19
CA ASN A 183 4.18 9.81 -9.73
C ASN A 183 5.20 9.86 -10.87
N VAL A 184 6.44 10.19 -10.54
CA VAL A 184 7.53 10.28 -11.52
C VAL A 184 7.74 8.93 -12.21
N GLY A 185 7.85 8.93 -13.52
CA GLY A 185 8.07 7.71 -14.32
C GLY A 185 6.85 6.79 -14.45
N PHE A 186 5.66 7.27 -14.06
CA PHE A 186 4.44 6.49 -14.24
C PHE A 186 4.26 6.08 -15.70
N SER A 187 3.94 4.81 -15.92
CA SER A 187 3.77 4.21 -17.24
C SER A 187 2.62 3.20 -17.22
N ILE A 188 2.21 2.73 -18.39
CA ILE A 188 1.17 1.68 -18.46
C ILE A 188 1.62 0.39 -17.76
N VAL A 189 2.91 0.04 -17.78
CA VAL A 189 3.46 -1.12 -17.09
C VAL A 189 3.42 -0.90 -15.58
N ALA A 190 3.80 0.29 -15.10
CA ALA A 190 3.65 0.69 -13.70
C ALA A 190 2.19 0.62 -13.25
N PHE A 191 1.24 1.10 -14.07
CA PHE A 191 -0.19 0.98 -13.78
C PHE A 191 -0.62 -0.48 -13.62
N ILE A 192 -0.22 -1.36 -14.55
CA ILE A 192 -0.57 -2.78 -14.51
C ILE A 192 0.02 -3.44 -13.25
N ASN A 193 1.29 -3.14 -12.93
CA ASN A 193 1.93 -3.68 -11.73
C ASN A 193 1.27 -3.18 -10.44
N LEU A 194 0.95 -1.89 -10.35
CA LEU A 194 0.22 -1.33 -9.21
C LEU A 194 -1.20 -1.92 -9.08
N PHE A 195 -1.89 -2.16 -10.20
CA PHE A 195 -3.15 -2.88 -10.21
C PHE A 195 -2.98 -4.31 -9.67
N LEU A 196 -1.93 -5.01 -10.07
CA LEU A 196 -1.63 -6.36 -9.56
C LEU A 196 -1.29 -6.34 -8.07
N VAL A 197 -0.45 -5.40 -7.60
CA VAL A 197 -0.21 -5.17 -6.15
C VAL A 197 -1.54 -4.94 -5.44
N GLY A 198 -2.38 -4.07 -6.01
CA GLY A 198 -3.73 -3.80 -5.51
C GLY A 198 -4.54 -5.07 -5.31
N THR A 199 -4.57 -5.95 -6.33
CA THR A 199 -5.30 -7.22 -6.26
C THR A 199 -4.70 -8.23 -5.28
N VAL A 200 -3.36 -8.26 -5.13
CA VAL A 200 -2.66 -9.10 -4.16
C VAL A 200 -3.02 -8.69 -2.74
N LEU A 201 -2.86 -7.40 -2.40
CA LEU A 201 -3.17 -6.88 -1.08
C LEU A 201 -4.66 -6.98 -0.74
N ALA A 202 -5.55 -6.70 -1.71
CA ALA A 202 -6.99 -6.86 -1.52
C ALA A 202 -7.38 -8.34 -1.29
N SER A 203 -6.76 -9.27 -2.02
CA SER A 203 -6.98 -10.71 -1.83
C SER A 203 -6.46 -11.18 -0.46
N LEU A 204 -5.29 -10.72 -0.05
CA LEU A 204 -4.70 -11.04 1.25
C LEU A 204 -5.58 -10.49 2.40
N TYR A 205 -6.07 -9.25 2.26
CA TYR A 205 -7.01 -8.68 3.22
C TYR A 205 -8.33 -9.47 3.24
N TRP A 206 -8.87 -9.84 2.09
CA TRP A 206 -10.08 -10.67 2.01
C TRP A 206 -9.93 -11.98 2.75
N LEU A 207 -8.79 -12.66 2.59
CA LEU A 207 -8.50 -13.93 3.25
C LEU A 207 -8.27 -13.80 4.76
N SER A 208 -7.59 -12.73 5.21
CA SER A 208 -7.15 -12.55 6.60
C SER A 208 -8.10 -11.70 7.44
N ALA A 209 -8.85 -10.79 6.83
CA ALA A 209 -9.61 -9.73 7.49
C ALA A 209 -8.76 -8.85 8.44
N ASN A 210 -7.50 -8.63 8.09
CA ASN A 210 -6.50 -8.04 8.97
C ASN A 210 -5.70 -6.95 8.24
N VAL A 211 -5.98 -5.68 8.56
CA VAL A 211 -5.27 -4.52 8.02
C VAL A 211 -3.81 -4.53 8.43
N TRP A 212 -3.48 -4.94 9.66
CA TRP A 212 -2.09 -4.97 10.14
C TRP A 212 -1.19 -5.86 9.27
N LEU A 213 -1.71 -7.01 8.82
CA LEU A 213 -0.97 -7.91 7.96
C LEU A 213 -0.66 -7.29 6.60
N VAL A 214 -1.68 -6.73 5.94
CA VAL A 214 -1.48 -6.13 4.60
C VAL A 214 -0.66 -4.86 4.66
N SER A 215 -0.81 -4.06 5.73
CA SER A 215 0.03 -2.90 5.98
C SER A 215 1.49 -3.28 6.18
N ALA A 216 1.77 -4.37 6.89
CA ALA A 216 3.13 -4.85 7.10
C ALA A 216 3.77 -5.35 5.79
N VAL A 217 3.01 -6.07 4.93
CA VAL A 217 3.49 -6.45 3.59
C VAL A 217 3.85 -5.21 2.77
N HIS A 218 2.94 -4.25 2.68
CA HIS A 218 3.12 -3.01 1.94
C HIS A 218 4.29 -2.17 2.47
N ALA A 219 4.31 -1.93 3.78
CA ALA A 219 5.36 -1.15 4.44
C ALA A 219 6.75 -1.78 4.27
N ALA A 220 6.86 -3.09 4.43
CA ALA A 220 8.14 -3.79 4.31
C ALA A 220 8.63 -3.87 2.85
N TRP A 221 7.72 -4.02 1.88
CA TRP A 221 8.05 -3.88 0.47
C TRP A 221 8.69 -2.51 0.21
N ASN A 222 8.02 -1.42 0.59
CA ASN A 222 8.49 -0.05 0.36
C ASN A 222 9.77 0.27 1.15
N PHE A 223 9.84 -0.14 2.42
CA PHE A 223 11.02 0.05 3.27
C PHE A 223 12.25 -0.68 2.70
N THR A 224 12.07 -1.94 2.32
CA THR A 224 13.17 -2.73 1.74
C THR A 224 13.64 -2.09 0.44
N LEU A 225 12.72 -1.72 -0.46
CA LEU A 225 13.09 -1.07 -1.72
C LEU A 225 13.74 0.29 -1.50
N GLY A 226 13.13 1.18 -0.70
CA GLY A 226 13.57 2.58 -0.57
C GLY A 226 14.74 2.77 0.37
N ILE A 227 14.75 2.11 1.53
CA ILE A 227 15.76 2.34 2.58
C ILE A 227 16.88 1.28 2.56
N ILE A 228 16.55 0.01 2.36
CA ILE A 228 17.58 -1.02 2.34
C ILE A 228 18.30 -1.04 0.99
N LEU A 229 17.57 -1.02 -0.11
CA LEU A 229 18.12 -1.17 -1.45
C LEU A 229 18.43 0.17 -2.15
N GLY A 230 17.90 1.30 -1.67
CA GLY A 230 18.11 2.62 -2.28
C GLY A 230 17.43 2.80 -3.65
N GLY A 231 16.41 1.98 -3.94
CA GLY A 231 15.63 2.07 -5.17
C GLY A 231 14.49 3.08 -5.07
N ALA A 232 13.97 3.51 -6.21
CA ALA A 232 12.77 4.34 -6.27
C ALA A 232 11.54 3.51 -5.86
N VAL A 233 10.75 4.05 -4.93
CA VAL A 233 9.46 3.50 -4.49
C VAL A 233 8.37 4.28 -5.21
N SER A 234 7.70 3.64 -6.14
CA SER A 234 6.66 4.26 -6.98
C SER A 234 7.10 5.64 -7.54
N GLY A 235 8.32 5.73 -8.05
CA GLY A 235 8.88 6.95 -8.62
C GLY A 235 9.48 7.95 -7.60
N THR A 236 9.50 7.62 -6.30
CA THR A 236 10.08 8.48 -5.25
C THR A 236 11.35 7.88 -4.69
N THR A 237 12.46 8.60 -4.76
CA THR A 237 13.74 8.20 -4.16
C THR A 237 13.88 8.76 -2.74
N GLN A 238 14.66 8.06 -1.92
CA GLN A 238 14.96 8.48 -0.56
C GLN A 238 16.44 8.91 -0.46
N PRO A 239 16.76 10.01 0.25
CA PRO A 239 18.13 10.46 0.42
C PRO A 239 18.94 9.55 1.35
N VAL A 240 18.24 8.78 2.19
CA VAL A 240 18.83 7.87 3.18
C VAL A 240 18.57 6.43 2.76
N HIS A 241 19.64 5.66 2.53
CA HIS A 241 19.55 4.25 2.17
C HIS A 241 20.83 3.50 2.56
N LEU A 242 20.74 2.19 2.69
CA LEU A 242 21.86 1.33 3.09
C LEU A 242 22.74 0.90 1.90
N LEU A 243 22.08 0.43 0.84
CA LEU A 243 22.67 0.01 -0.42
C LEU A 243 22.23 0.95 -1.54
N THR A 244 22.95 1.00 -2.62
CA THR A 244 22.53 1.72 -3.84
C THR A 244 22.18 0.71 -4.92
N LEU A 245 20.91 0.73 -5.34
CA LEU A 245 20.43 -0.05 -6.46
C LEU A 245 20.75 0.67 -7.76
N HIS A 246 21.56 0.03 -8.59
CA HIS A 246 21.83 0.45 -9.96
C HIS A 246 21.02 -0.40 -10.92
N THR A 247 20.36 0.24 -11.87
CA THR A 247 19.67 -0.43 -12.96
C THR A 247 20.32 -0.03 -14.28
N GLU A 248 20.48 -1.00 -15.19
CA GLU A 248 21.08 -0.77 -16.50
C GLU A 248 20.22 0.19 -17.33
N GLN A 249 20.88 1.17 -17.95
CA GLN A 249 20.22 2.12 -18.84
C GLN A 249 19.86 1.45 -20.17
N GLY A 250 18.68 1.71 -20.68
CA GLY A 250 18.27 1.35 -22.04
C GLY A 250 16.93 0.63 -22.14
N ASN A 251 16.64 -0.38 -21.34
CA ASN A 251 15.36 -1.10 -21.44
C ASN A 251 14.49 -0.87 -20.21
N TRP A 252 13.71 0.21 -20.24
CA TRP A 252 12.79 0.59 -19.17
C TRP A 252 11.72 -0.48 -18.87
N LEU A 253 11.35 -1.33 -19.84
CA LEU A 253 10.42 -2.43 -19.61
C LEU A 253 11.00 -3.46 -18.65
N ILE A 254 12.31 -3.70 -18.72
CA ILE A 254 13.00 -4.64 -17.84
C ILE A 254 13.24 -3.99 -16.49
N THR A 255 13.74 -2.74 -16.45
CA THR A 255 14.20 -2.10 -15.22
C THR A 255 13.14 -1.27 -14.49
N GLY A 256 12.05 -0.90 -15.15
CA GLY A 256 10.99 -0.01 -14.64
C GLY A 256 11.29 1.47 -14.81
N GLY A 257 12.48 1.83 -15.34
CA GLY A 257 12.87 3.23 -15.59
C GLY A 257 12.86 4.07 -14.30
N SER A 258 12.44 5.32 -14.42
CA SER A 258 12.38 6.26 -13.28
C SER A 258 11.29 5.95 -12.25
N PHE A 259 10.32 5.10 -12.59
CA PHE A 259 9.35 4.60 -11.60
C PHE A 259 10.00 3.63 -10.59
N GLY A 260 11.11 3.01 -10.99
CA GLY A 260 11.81 2.00 -10.22
C GLY A 260 11.40 0.57 -10.59
N ILE A 261 12.03 -0.42 -9.94
CA ILE A 261 11.84 -1.84 -10.26
C ILE A 261 10.40 -2.34 -10.09
N GLU A 262 9.55 -1.58 -9.42
CA GLU A 262 8.10 -1.83 -9.35
C GLU A 262 7.41 -1.70 -10.72
N GLY A 263 7.96 -0.88 -11.63
CA GLY A 263 7.51 -0.77 -13.03
C GLY A 263 8.10 -1.81 -13.97
N SER A 264 8.83 -2.81 -13.47
CA SER A 264 9.58 -3.77 -14.28
C SER A 264 8.77 -5.01 -14.69
N LEU A 265 9.22 -5.68 -15.73
CA LEU A 265 8.70 -6.99 -16.16
C LEU A 265 8.95 -8.08 -15.09
N SER A 266 10.06 -8.02 -14.37
CA SER A 266 10.32 -8.94 -13.25
C SER A 266 9.25 -8.80 -12.17
N CYS A 267 8.89 -7.56 -11.80
CA CYS A 267 7.80 -7.29 -10.86
C CYS A 267 6.47 -7.85 -11.37
N PHE A 268 6.14 -7.64 -12.65
CA PHE A 268 4.94 -8.19 -13.28
C PHE A 268 4.84 -9.70 -13.12
N ILE A 269 5.91 -10.45 -13.46
CA ILE A 269 5.94 -11.91 -13.39
C ILE A 269 5.71 -12.40 -11.95
N VAL A 270 6.42 -11.80 -10.98
CA VAL A 270 6.27 -12.15 -9.56
C VAL A 270 4.84 -11.89 -9.08
N LEU A 271 4.28 -10.73 -9.41
CA LEU A 271 2.93 -10.36 -8.98
C LEU A 271 1.85 -11.26 -9.61
N VAL A 272 1.98 -11.62 -10.89
CA VAL A 272 1.07 -12.57 -11.56
C VAL A 272 1.11 -13.92 -10.86
N ALA A 273 2.30 -14.44 -10.55
CA ALA A 273 2.45 -15.73 -9.86
C ALA A 273 1.79 -15.69 -8.46
N VAL A 274 2.08 -14.65 -7.66
CA VAL A 274 1.48 -14.47 -6.33
C VAL A 274 -0.04 -14.31 -6.43
N ARG A 275 -0.50 -13.51 -7.39
CA ARG A 275 -1.92 -13.29 -7.63
C ARG A 275 -2.65 -14.59 -7.98
N ALA A 276 -2.05 -15.44 -8.83
CA ALA A 276 -2.64 -16.72 -9.21
C ALA A 276 -2.81 -17.65 -7.99
N VAL A 277 -1.81 -17.72 -7.11
CA VAL A 277 -1.88 -18.52 -5.87
C VAL A 277 -2.97 -17.98 -4.92
N LEU A 278 -3.01 -16.68 -4.68
CA LEU A 278 -4.00 -16.08 -3.79
C LEU A 278 -5.42 -16.20 -4.34
N TRP A 279 -5.58 -16.03 -5.66
CA TRP A 279 -6.90 -16.10 -6.29
C TRP A 279 -7.55 -17.47 -6.16
N ARG A 280 -6.78 -18.53 -6.34
CA ARG A 280 -7.28 -19.90 -6.10
C ARG A 280 -7.83 -20.05 -4.69
N ARG A 281 -7.14 -19.51 -3.69
CA ARG A 281 -7.60 -19.53 -2.29
C ARG A 281 -8.86 -18.65 -2.06
N VAL A 282 -8.91 -17.48 -2.69
CA VAL A 282 -10.07 -16.57 -2.60
C VAL A 282 -11.31 -17.24 -3.20
N VAL A 283 -11.22 -17.78 -4.41
CA VAL A 283 -12.34 -18.45 -5.09
C VAL A 283 -12.80 -19.67 -4.31
N HIS A 284 -11.87 -20.52 -3.88
CA HIS A 284 -12.22 -21.70 -3.08
C HIS A 284 -12.98 -21.31 -1.80
N ARG A 285 -12.47 -20.31 -1.08
CA ARG A 285 -13.14 -19.83 0.14
C ARG A 285 -14.51 -19.21 -0.14
N TYR A 286 -14.64 -18.47 -1.25
CA TYR A 286 -15.90 -17.88 -1.68
C TYR A 286 -16.93 -18.96 -2.02
N SER A 287 -16.55 -20.00 -2.74
CA SER A 287 -17.43 -21.12 -3.11
C SER A 287 -17.99 -21.87 -1.89
N ILE A 288 -17.20 -21.96 -0.81
CA ILE A 288 -17.63 -22.62 0.45
C ILE A 288 -18.54 -21.71 1.29
N THR A 289 -18.37 -20.39 1.21
CA THR A 289 -19.02 -19.43 2.13
C THR A 289 -20.15 -18.62 1.49
N SER A 290 -20.37 -18.75 0.18
CA SER A 290 -21.43 -18.03 -0.52
C SER A 290 -22.82 -18.51 -0.06
N PRO A 291 -23.69 -17.61 0.40
CA PRO A 291 -25.06 -17.95 0.73
C PRO A 291 -25.97 -18.07 -0.51
N PHE A 292 -25.44 -17.76 -1.72
CA PHE A 292 -26.22 -17.83 -2.95
C PHE A 292 -25.93 -19.15 -3.66
N PRO A 293 -26.98 -19.91 -4.09
CA PRO A 293 -26.79 -21.06 -4.94
C PRO A 293 -26.10 -20.61 -6.24
N GLN A 294 -25.04 -21.33 -6.61
CA GLN A 294 -24.42 -21.14 -7.91
C GLN A 294 -25.45 -21.47 -8.99
N ARG A 295 -25.87 -20.49 -9.77
CA ARG A 295 -26.63 -20.71 -10.97
C ARG A 295 -25.71 -21.05 -12.12
#